data_06626953dcd3ab1ecbdbe068b885adfb
#
_entry.id   06626953dcd3ab1ecbdbe068b885adfb
#
_cell.length_a   1.000
_cell.length_b   1.000
_cell.length_c   1.000
_cell.angle_alpha   90.00
_cell.angle_beta   90.00
_cell.angle_gamma   90.00
#
_symmetry.space_group_name_H-M   'P 1'
#
loop_
_entity.id
_entity.type
_entity.pdbx_description
1 polymer ?
#
loop_
_entity_poly.entity_id
_entity_poly.type
_entity_poly.pdbx_seq_one_letter_code
_entity_poly.pdbx_strand_id
1 'polypeptide(L)'
;MTAGPRTRLIDSAIELVREQGVHAAGLAALLERSNASRNSLYQHFPAGKSELVETATRVAGARIGEVIDKVTAAPPRRWFDSLLGWWVPALQRTGYRAGCPVVGAALAESEPGVQAAAGEVFADWHERLGAALVAAGMTADDARSFSSFAFSAMEGAIVQARAMKCTRPLEDAQRHLSVLLENYLPEIGDSR
;
A
#
# COMPACT_ATOMS: atom_id res chain seq x y z
N MET A 1 15.42 12.37 -17.94
CA MET A 1 16.34 12.69 -16.80
C MET A 1 16.40 11.45 -15.90
N THR A 2 17.57 10.91 -15.63
CA THR A 2 17.77 9.78 -14.71
C THR A 2 17.54 10.26 -13.28
N ALA A 3 16.78 9.50 -12.48
CA ALA A 3 16.51 9.81 -11.07
C ALA A 3 17.82 9.96 -10.27
N GLY A 4 17.86 10.90 -9.33
CA GLY A 4 19.02 11.12 -8.46
C GLY A 4 19.33 9.90 -7.55
N PRO A 5 20.53 9.83 -6.95
CA PRO A 5 20.94 8.69 -6.14
C PRO A 5 19.98 8.39 -4.98
N ARG A 6 19.49 9.42 -4.29
CA ARG A 6 18.53 9.29 -3.18
C ARG A 6 17.24 8.63 -3.63
N THR A 7 16.67 9.06 -4.76
CA THR A 7 15.44 8.48 -5.31
C THR A 7 15.65 7.03 -5.71
N ARG A 8 16.77 6.71 -6.38
CA ARG A 8 17.07 5.33 -6.76
C ARG A 8 17.23 4.40 -5.55
N LEU A 9 17.84 4.88 -4.46
CA LEU A 9 17.94 4.12 -3.20
C LEU A 9 16.54 3.83 -2.62
N ILE A 10 15.69 4.85 -2.55
CA ILE A 10 14.31 4.72 -2.04
C ILE A 10 13.51 3.72 -2.90
N ASP A 11 13.51 3.89 -4.22
CA ASP A 11 12.75 3.02 -5.12
C ASP A 11 13.26 1.57 -5.05
N SER A 12 14.58 1.37 -4.96
CA SER A 12 15.17 0.05 -4.79
C SER A 12 14.79 -0.60 -3.45
N ALA A 13 14.72 0.19 -2.37
CA ALA A 13 14.27 -0.29 -1.06
C ALA A 13 12.79 -0.69 -1.10
N ILE A 14 11.93 0.11 -1.72
CA ILE A 14 10.51 -0.22 -1.91
C ILE A 14 10.37 -1.57 -2.62
N GLU A 15 11.05 -1.75 -3.76
CA GLU A 15 10.93 -2.97 -4.55
C GLU A 15 11.47 -4.20 -3.81
N LEU A 16 12.61 -4.09 -3.10
CA LEU A 16 13.16 -5.19 -2.31
C LEU A 16 12.25 -5.58 -1.15
N VAL A 17 11.69 -4.60 -0.43
CA VAL A 17 10.75 -4.87 0.67
C VAL A 17 9.48 -5.53 0.15
N ARG A 18 8.95 -5.11 -0.99
CA ARG A 18 7.80 -5.75 -1.64
C ARG A 18 8.05 -7.21 -2.01
N GLU A 19 9.25 -7.52 -2.46
CA GLU A 19 9.62 -8.86 -2.93
C GLU A 19 9.98 -9.80 -1.79
N GLN A 20 10.76 -9.34 -0.81
CA GLN A 20 11.47 -10.18 0.14
C GLN A 20 11.18 -9.85 1.61
N GLY A 21 10.51 -8.72 1.89
CA GLY A 21 10.37 -8.17 3.23
C GLY A 21 11.64 -7.44 3.70
N VAL A 22 11.56 -6.78 4.85
CA VAL A 22 12.62 -5.90 5.39
C VAL A 22 13.89 -6.67 5.73
N HIS A 23 13.76 -7.85 6.32
CA HIS A 23 14.90 -8.63 6.79
C HIS A 23 15.76 -9.16 5.63
N ALA A 24 15.13 -9.66 4.59
CA ALA A 24 15.82 -10.20 3.41
C ALA A 24 16.33 -9.10 2.46
N ALA A 25 15.82 -7.87 2.57
CA ALA A 25 16.33 -6.71 1.83
C ALA A 25 17.71 -6.27 2.37
N GLY A 26 18.75 -7.04 2.03
CA GLY A 26 20.12 -6.81 2.49
C GLY A 26 20.75 -5.54 1.91
N LEU A 27 21.72 -4.94 2.63
CA LEU A 27 22.41 -3.72 2.17
C LEU A 27 23.10 -3.91 0.81
N ALA A 28 23.71 -5.07 0.57
CA ALA A 28 24.38 -5.36 -0.70
C ALA A 28 23.38 -5.34 -1.87
N ALA A 29 22.23 -5.99 -1.73
CA ALA A 29 21.18 -6.01 -2.74
C ALA A 29 20.58 -4.60 -2.99
N LEU A 30 20.44 -3.79 -1.94
CA LEU A 30 20.01 -2.38 -2.06
C LEU A 30 21.00 -1.55 -2.89
N LEU A 31 22.29 -1.65 -2.61
CA LEU A 31 23.33 -0.91 -3.32
C LEU A 31 23.44 -1.36 -4.78
N GLU A 32 23.41 -2.66 -5.04
CA GLU A 32 23.44 -3.23 -6.37
C GLU A 32 22.24 -2.76 -7.22
N ARG A 33 21.02 -2.95 -6.69
CA ARG A 33 19.77 -2.56 -7.41
C ARG A 33 19.69 -1.07 -7.69
N SER A 34 20.12 -0.23 -6.74
CA SER A 34 20.09 1.23 -6.87
C SER A 34 21.23 1.80 -7.71
N ASN A 35 22.22 0.97 -8.06
CA ASN A 35 23.49 1.41 -8.63
C ASN A 35 24.09 2.57 -7.81
N ALA A 36 24.12 2.41 -6.49
CA ALA A 36 24.67 3.39 -5.57
C ALA A 36 25.84 2.82 -4.77
N SER A 37 26.82 3.68 -4.44
CA SER A 37 27.90 3.31 -3.54
C SER A 37 27.45 3.34 -2.08
N ARG A 38 28.17 2.62 -1.21
CA ARG A 38 27.96 2.68 0.25
C ARG A 38 28.11 4.11 0.77
N ASN A 39 29.07 4.86 0.26
CA ASN A 39 29.27 6.26 0.64
C ASN A 39 28.06 7.14 0.27
N SER A 40 27.50 6.95 -0.93
CA SER A 40 26.28 7.64 -1.36
C SER A 40 25.09 7.33 -0.46
N LEU A 41 24.95 6.08 -0.01
CA LEU A 41 23.90 5.71 0.92
C LEU A 41 24.03 6.51 2.25
N TYR A 42 25.20 6.48 2.87
CA TYR A 42 25.39 7.18 4.16
C TYR A 42 25.38 8.71 4.05
N GLN A 43 25.64 9.26 2.87
CA GLN A 43 25.44 10.70 2.59
C GLN A 43 23.96 11.09 2.62
N HIS A 44 23.07 10.21 2.13
CA HIS A 44 21.64 10.50 2.06
C HIS A 44 20.85 9.94 3.23
N PHE A 45 21.36 8.93 3.90
CA PHE A 45 20.75 8.21 5.01
C PHE A 45 21.83 7.90 6.05
N PRO A 46 22.18 8.88 6.92
CA PRO A 46 23.26 8.73 7.91
C PRO A 46 23.07 7.55 8.88
N ALA A 47 21.82 7.23 9.27
CA ALA A 47 21.52 6.05 10.08
C ALA A 47 21.48 4.74 9.25
N GLY A 48 21.80 4.80 7.97
CA GLY A 48 22.00 3.64 7.12
C GLY A 48 20.72 3.00 6.60
N LYS A 49 20.71 1.64 6.57
CA LYS A 49 19.63 0.85 5.98
C LYS A 49 18.27 1.11 6.66
N SER A 50 18.22 1.18 7.98
CA SER A 50 16.97 1.37 8.73
C SER A 50 16.29 2.69 8.34
N GLU A 51 17.03 3.78 8.31
CA GLU A 51 16.53 5.10 7.88
C GLU A 51 16.06 5.09 6.41
N LEU A 52 16.81 4.41 5.53
CA LEU A 52 16.41 4.26 4.13
C LEU A 52 15.08 3.50 4.03
N VAL A 53 14.92 2.36 4.71
CA VAL A 53 13.72 1.55 4.65
C VAL A 53 12.52 2.25 5.31
N GLU A 54 12.73 2.94 6.41
CA GLU A 54 11.72 3.79 7.05
C GLU A 54 11.22 4.88 6.07
N THR A 55 12.15 5.60 5.45
CA THR A 55 11.81 6.60 4.42
C THR A 55 11.09 5.97 3.23
N ALA A 56 11.56 4.82 2.76
CA ALA A 56 10.95 4.09 1.65
C ALA A 56 9.51 3.65 1.98
N THR A 57 9.25 3.23 3.22
CA THR A 57 7.91 2.87 3.70
C THR A 57 6.95 4.06 3.62
N ARG A 58 7.37 5.24 4.13
CA ARG A 58 6.57 6.48 4.05
C ARG A 58 6.35 6.92 2.61
N VAL A 59 7.37 6.86 1.75
CA VAL A 59 7.23 7.22 0.33
C VAL A 59 6.29 6.26 -0.40
N ALA A 60 6.39 4.97 -0.16
CA ALA A 60 5.46 3.98 -0.74
C ALA A 60 4.04 4.21 -0.23
N GLY A 61 3.89 4.48 1.07
CA GLY A 61 2.60 4.83 1.68
C GLY A 61 1.94 6.04 1.03
N ALA A 62 2.69 7.13 0.86
CA ALA A 62 2.20 8.34 0.22
C ALA A 62 1.74 8.09 -1.23
N ARG A 63 2.52 7.32 -2.02
CA ARG A 63 2.14 6.96 -3.40
C ARG A 63 0.84 6.15 -3.47
N ILE A 64 0.60 5.26 -2.52
CA ILE A 64 -0.66 4.50 -2.43
C ILE A 64 -1.79 5.42 -1.93
N GLY A 65 -1.51 6.33 -0.98
CA GLY A 65 -2.44 7.36 -0.55
C GLY A 65 -2.97 8.23 -1.70
N GLU A 66 -2.09 8.64 -2.62
CA GLU A 66 -2.49 9.35 -3.86
C GLU A 66 -3.42 8.50 -4.74
N VAL A 67 -3.22 7.18 -4.79
CA VAL A 67 -4.15 6.28 -5.51
C VAL A 67 -5.50 6.22 -4.81
N ILE A 68 -5.53 6.16 -3.48
CA ILE A 68 -6.76 6.19 -2.69
C ILE A 68 -7.53 7.48 -2.98
N ASP A 69 -6.89 8.65 -2.89
CA ASP A 69 -7.50 9.95 -3.15
C ASP A 69 -8.06 10.04 -4.57
N LYS A 70 -7.29 9.59 -5.56
CA LYS A 70 -7.72 9.57 -6.96
C LYS A 70 -8.93 8.67 -7.19
N VAL A 71 -8.96 7.52 -6.54
CA VAL A 71 -10.06 6.55 -6.69
C VAL A 71 -11.31 7.05 -5.99
N THR A 72 -11.17 7.61 -4.79
CA THR A 72 -12.29 8.10 -4.01
C THR A 72 -12.89 9.42 -4.53
N ALA A 73 -12.22 10.10 -5.44
CA ALA A 73 -12.80 11.21 -6.22
C ALA A 73 -13.83 10.73 -7.26
N ALA A 74 -13.88 9.44 -7.59
CA ALA A 74 -14.89 8.84 -8.46
C ALA A 74 -16.13 8.39 -7.66
N PRO A 75 -17.25 8.01 -8.34
CA PRO A 75 -18.42 7.49 -7.66
C PRO A 75 -18.11 6.26 -6.79
N PRO A 76 -18.66 6.14 -5.55
CA PRO A 76 -18.29 5.11 -4.58
C PRO A 76 -18.40 3.67 -5.09
N ARG A 77 -19.37 3.37 -5.94
CA ARG A 77 -19.58 2.04 -6.54
C ARG A 77 -18.37 1.50 -7.33
N ARG A 78 -17.42 2.39 -7.70
CA ARG A 78 -16.22 2.01 -8.47
C ARG A 78 -14.95 1.96 -7.63
N TRP A 79 -15.00 2.29 -6.35
CA TRP A 79 -13.78 2.43 -5.55
C TRP A 79 -13.01 1.12 -5.42
N PHE A 80 -13.66 0.04 -5.02
CA PHE A 80 -12.99 -1.24 -4.82
C PHE A 80 -12.60 -1.92 -6.13
N ASP A 81 -13.36 -1.70 -7.21
CA ASP A 81 -12.97 -2.11 -8.55
C ASP A 81 -11.64 -1.44 -8.95
N SER A 82 -11.50 -0.15 -8.70
CA SER A 82 -10.32 0.60 -9.05
C SER A 82 -9.14 0.32 -8.13
N LEU A 83 -9.36 0.25 -6.80
CA LEU A 83 -8.29 0.00 -5.82
C LEU A 83 -7.69 -1.40 -5.99
N LEU A 84 -8.51 -2.44 -6.07
CA LEU A 84 -8.02 -3.80 -6.23
C LEU A 84 -7.56 -4.08 -7.66
N GLY A 85 -8.24 -3.50 -8.65
CA GLY A 85 -7.81 -3.56 -10.05
C GLY A 85 -6.44 -2.95 -10.30
N TRP A 86 -6.03 -1.95 -9.52
CA TRP A 86 -4.69 -1.37 -9.59
C TRP A 86 -3.58 -2.37 -9.18
N TRP A 87 -3.88 -3.30 -8.26
CA TRP A 87 -2.94 -4.32 -7.79
C TRP A 87 -2.73 -5.46 -8.78
N VAL A 88 -3.74 -5.83 -9.57
CA VAL A 88 -3.69 -6.98 -10.50
C VAL A 88 -2.50 -6.91 -11.45
N PRO A 89 -2.30 -5.85 -12.26
CA PRO A 89 -1.16 -5.76 -13.16
C PRO A 89 0.18 -5.68 -12.42
N ALA A 90 0.22 -5.12 -11.21
CA ALA A 90 1.44 -5.06 -10.41
C ALA A 90 1.90 -6.45 -9.97
N LEU A 91 0.97 -7.31 -9.53
CA LEU A 91 1.25 -8.70 -9.17
C LEU A 91 1.66 -9.53 -10.38
N GLN A 92 0.92 -9.43 -11.48
CA GLN A 92 1.19 -10.21 -12.70
C GLN A 92 2.55 -9.88 -13.32
N ARG A 93 2.91 -8.60 -13.45
CA ARG A 93 4.22 -8.18 -13.99
C ARG A 93 5.41 -8.73 -13.20
N THR A 94 5.25 -8.96 -11.90
CA THR A 94 6.31 -9.51 -11.05
C THR A 94 6.22 -11.03 -10.90
N GLY A 95 5.31 -11.71 -11.59
CA GLY A 95 5.03 -13.12 -11.38
C GLY A 95 4.61 -13.40 -9.93
N TYR A 96 3.82 -12.49 -9.34
CA TYR A 96 3.34 -12.53 -7.96
C TYR A 96 4.44 -12.51 -6.90
N ARG A 97 5.63 -11.99 -7.20
CA ARG A 97 6.73 -11.89 -6.23
C ARG A 97 6.63 -10.66 -5.34
N ALA A 98 6.16 -9.53 -5.89
CA ALA A 98 6.05 -8.27 -5.15
C ALA A 98 4.65 -8.07 -4.59
N GLY A 99 4.55 -7.75 -3.29
CA GLY A 99 3.30 -7.42 -2.61
C GLY A 99 3.26 -5.96 -2.13
N CYS A 100 2.47 -5.70 -1.10
CA CYS A 100 2.44 -4.40 -0.44
C CYS A 100 3.73 -4.17 0.37
N PRO A 101 4.47 -3.08 0.13
CA PRO A 101 5.67 -2.78 0.90
C PRO A 101 5.35 -2.40 2.35
N VAL A 102 4.18 -1.83 2.61
CA VAL A 102 3.76 -1.41 3.95
C VAL A 102 3.47 -2.61 4.83
N VAL A 103 2.85 -3.67 4.30
CA VAL A 103 2.70 -4.95 5.00
C VAL A 103 4.06 -5.56 5.32
N GLY A 104 5.01 -5.54 4.35
CA GLY A 104 6.36 -6.02 4.59
C GLY A 104 7.09 -5.26 5.69
N ALA A 105 6.85 -3.95 5.80
CA ALA A 105 7.39 -3.09 6.85
C ALA A 105 6.70 -3.32 8.20
N ALA A 106 5.39 -3.52 8.22
CA ALA A 106 4.62 -3.76 9.45
C ALA A 106 5.03 -5.06 10.18
N LEU A 107 5.58 -6.02 9.46
CA LEU A 107 6.07 -7.30 10.02
C LEU A 107 7.55 -7.25 10.46
N ALA A 108 8.19 -6.08 10.43
CA ALA A 108 9.61 -5.92 10.73
C ALA A 108 9.87 -5.65 12.23
N GLU A 109 9.60 -6.62 13.09
CA GLU A 109 9.73 -6.48 14.56
C GLU A 109 11.13 -6.02 15.02
N SER A 110 12.20 -6.45 14.35
CA SER A 110 13.57 -6.03 14.70
C SER A 110 13.95 -4.62 14.24
N GLU A 111 13.06 -3.92 13.52
CA GLU A 111 13.25 -2.58 12.98
C GLU A 111 12.09 -1.67 13.45
N PRO A 112 12.05 -1.27 14.75
CA PRO A 112 10.88 -0.60 15.34
C PRO A 112 10.52 0.73 14.65
N GLY A 113 11.49 1.46 14.10
CA GLY A 113 11.23 2.68 13.32
C GLY A 113 10.52 2.39 11.99
N VAL A 114 10.86 1.28 11.34
CA VAL A 114 10.20 0.82 10.10
C VAL A 114 8.77 0.38 10.38
N GLN A 115 8.58 -0.39 11.47
CA GLN A 115 7.26 -0.85 11.89
C GLN A 115 6.36 0.33 12.29
N ALA A 116 6.89 1.31 13.02
CA ALA A 116 6.17 2.53 13.37
C ALA A 116 5.75 3.34 12.13
N ALA A 117 6.65 3.49 11.15
CA ALA A 117 6.35 4.15 9.88
C ALA A 117 5.21 3.44 9.11
N ALA A 118 5.17 2.11 9.14
CA ALA A 118 4.06 1.36 8.55
C ALA A 118 2.72 1.61 9.28
N GLY A 119 2.75 1.71 10.61
CA GLY A 119 1.57 2.07 11.41
C GLY A 119 1.02 3.44 11.09
N GLU A 120 1.91 4.46 10.95
CA GLU A 120 1.54 5.81 10.52
C GLU A 120 0.90 5.82 9.13
N VAL A 121 1.46 5.04 8.19
CA VAL A 121 0.92 4.92 6.83
C VAL A 121 -0.48 4.27 6.84
N PHE A 122 -0.69 3.19 7.58
CA PHE A 122 -2.02 2.59 7.70
C PHE A 122 -3.03 3.56 8.31
N ALA A 123 -2.63 4.33 9.33
CA ALA A 123 -3.49 5.36 9.91
C ALA A 123 -3.91 6.42 8.89
N ASP A 124 -2.97 6.92 8.08
CA ASP A 124 -3.23 7.87 6.99
C ASP A 124 -4.21 7.29 5.95
N TRP A 125 -4.02 6.04 5.53
CA TRP A 125 -4.93 5.40 4.58
C TRP A 125 -6.34 5.21 5.14
N HIS A 126 -6.44 4.82 6.42
CA HIS A 126 -7.75 4.71 7.10
C HIS A 126 -8.45 6.07 7.17
N GLU A 127 -7.72 7.15 7.46
CA GLU A 127 -8.27 8.50 7.52
C GLU A 127 -8.77 8.95 6.13
N ARG A 128 -7.97 8.77 5.07
CA ARG A 128 -8.36 9.13 3.68
C ARG A 128 -9.62 8.41 3.23
N LEU A 129 -9.63 7.08 3.34
CA LEU A 129 -10.82 6.31 2.94
C LEU A 129 -12.01 6.62 3.85
N GLY A 130 -11.79 6.73 5.16
CA GLY A 130 -12.83 7.10 6.12
C GLY A 130 -13.49 8.45 5.84
N ALA A 131 -12.67 9.48 5.53
CA ALA A 131 -13.18 10.79 5.14
C ALA A 131 -14.03 10.72 3.85
N ALA A 132 -13.57 9.95 2.85
CA ALA A 132 -14.32 9.76 1.62
C ALA A 132 -15.65 9.02 1.85
N LEU A 133 -15.68 8.00 2.74
CA LEU A 133 -16.89 7.27 3.12
C LEU A 133 -17.89 8.17 3.82
N VAL A 134 -17.44 9.04 4.74
CA VAL A 134 -18.30 10.05 5.39
C VAL A 134 -18.87 11.02 4.35
N ALA A 135 -18.04 11.49 3.43
CA ALA A 135 -18.51 12.37 2.35
C ALA A 135 -19.52 11.69 1.43
N ALA A 136 -19.48 10.37 1.30
CA ALA A 136 -20.44 9.55 0.56
C ALA A 136 -21.74 9.26 1.34
N GLY A 137 -21.85 9.69 2.61
CA GLY A 137 -23.06 9.58 3.43
C GLY A 137 -23.01 8.52 4.53
N MET A 138 -21.87 7.85 4.73
CA MET A 138 -21.70 6.91 5.85
C MET A 138 -21.52 7.65 7.17
N THR A 139 -21.97 7.07 8.28
CA THR A 139 -21.69 7.63 9.62
C THR A 139 -20.18 7.57 9.92
N ALA A 140 -19.67 8.45 10.78
CA ALA A 140 -18.25 8.49 11.11
C ALA A 140 -17.76 7.16 11.76
N ASP A 141 -18.60 6.54 12.58
CA ASP A 141 -18.26 5.28 13.24
C ASP A 141 -18.24 4.10 12.26
N ASP A 142 -19.23 4.02 11.36
CA ASP A 142 -19.24 3.00 10.30
C ASP A 142 -18.08 3.20 9.32
N ALA A 143 -17.80 4.44 8.92
CA ALA A 143 -16.70 4.76 8.01
C ALA A 143 -15.34 4.35 8.59
N ARG A 144 -15.11 4.57 9.88
CA ARG A 144 -13.89 4.13 10.58
C ARG A 144 -13.79 2.62 10.61
N SER A 145 -14.84 1.94 11.00
CA SER A 145 -14.90 0.47 11.06
C SER A 145 -14.74 -0.15 9.68
N PHE A 146 -15.48 0.37 8.69
CA PHE A 146 -15.45 -0.12 7.33
C PHE A 146 -14.07 0.07 6.68
N SER A 147 -13.43 1.25 6.85
CA SER A 147 -12.10 1.49 6.27
C SER A 147 -11.05 0.52 6.84
N SER A 148 -11.08 0.24 8.14
CA SER A 148 -10.21 -0.74 8.78
C SER A 148 -10.43 -2.14 8.21
N PHE A 149 -11.69 -2.57 8.10
CA PHE A 149 -12.03 -3.86 7.51
C PHE A 149 -11.62 -3.95 6.03
N ALA A 150 -11.87 -2.91 5.25
CA ALA A 150 -11.55 -2.88 3.83
C ALA A 150 -10.04 -3.07 3.58
N PHE A 151 -9.19 -2.32 4.29
CA PHE A 151 -7.74 -2.52 4.14
C PHE A 151 -7.27 -3.87 4.64
N SER A 152 -7.85 -4.40 5.74
CA SER A 152 -7.53 -5.76 6.19
C SER A 152 -7.87 -6.82 5.14
N ALA A 153 -9.04 -6.70 4.50
CA ALA A 153 -9.46 -7.60 3.43
C ALA A 153 -8.58 -7.47 2.17
N MET A 154 -8.26 -6.23 1.76
CA MET A 154 -7.42 -5.95 0.59
C MET A 154 -6.00 -6.48 0.79
N GLU A 155 -5.36 -6.19 1.91
CA GLU A 155 -3.99 -6.65 2.19
C GLU A 155 -3.94 -8.18 2.35
N GLY A 156 -4.93 -8.78 2.99
CA GLY A 156 -5.09 -10.23 3.05
C GLY A 156 -5.24 -10.85 1.66
N ALA A 157 -6.01 -10.24 0.77
CA ALA A 157 -6.17 -10.69 -0.60
C ALA A 157 -4.87 -10.60 -1.41
N ILE A 158 -4.07 -9.53 -1.23
CA ILE A 158 -2.75 -9.37 -1.87
C ILE A 158 -1.80 -10.47 -1.39
N VAL A 159 -1.76 -10.76 -0.09
CA VAL A 159 -0.92 -11.82 0.49
C VAL A 159 -1.30 -13.20 -0.08
N GLN A 160 -2.61 -13.50 -0.12
CA GLN A 160 -3.11 -14.76 -0.67
C GLN A 160 -2.83 -14.87 -2.18
N ALA A 161 -3.06 -13.81 -2.96
CA ALA A 161 -2.76 -13.79 -4.40
C ALA A 161 -1.28 -14.08 -4.69
N ARG A 162 -0.37 -13.55 -3.87
CA ARG A 162 1.07 -13.85 -3.94
C ARG A 162 1.35 -15.33 -3.69
N ALA A 163 0.79 -15.89 -2.63
CA ALA A 163 1.01 -17.29 -2.26
C ALA A 163 0.41 -18.26 -3.27
N MET A 164 -0.80 -17.99 -3.74
CA MET A 164 -1.56 -18.83 -4.68
C MET A 164 -1.21 -18.61 -6.15
N LYS A 165 -0.42 -17.57 -6.46
CA LYS A 165 -0.04 -17.18 -7.84
C LYS A 165 -1.25 -16.95 -8.76
N CYS A 166 -2.32 -16.37 -8.22
CA CYS A 166 -3.54 -16.07 -8.98
C CYS A 166 -4.21 -14.79 -8.46
N THR A 167 -5.10 -14.21 -9.28
CA THR A 167 -5.84 -12.99 -8.96
C THR A 167 -7.13 -13.21 -8.17
N ARG A 168 -7.58 -14.47 -8.05
CA ARG A 168 -8.85 -14.84 -7.45
C ARG A 168 -9.13 -14.18 -6.08
N PRO A 169 -8.19 -14.16 -5.13
CA PRO A 169 -8.43 -13.51 -3.84
C PRO A 169 -8.75 -12.00 -3.97
N LEU A 170 -8.13 -11.31 -4.94
CA LEU A 170 -8.42 -9.89 -5.20
C LEU A 170 -9.81 -9.70 -5.80
N GLU A 171 -10.20 -10.54 -6.75
CA GLU A 171 -11.51 -10.51 -7.41
C GLU A 171 -12.64 -10.79 -6.39
N ASP A 172 -12.42 -11.74 -5.49
CA ASP A 172 -13.39 -12.05 -4.43
C ASP A 172 -13.49 -10.90 -3.41
N ALA A 173 -12.36 -10.33 -2.96
CA ALA A 173 -12.35 -9.18 -2.07
C ALA A 173 -13.03 -7.95 -2.70
N GLN A 174 -12.72 -7.65 -3.97
CA GLN A 174 -13.35 -6.59 -4.75
C GLN A 174 -14.88 -6.73 -4.75
N ARG A 175 -15.38 -7.89 -5.15
CA ARG A 175 -16.81 -8.17 -5.23
C ARG A 175 -17.50 -7.97 -3.88
N HIS A 176 -16.95 -8.55 -2.82
CA HIS A 176 -17.58 -8.48 -1.49
C HIS A 176 -17.49 -7.10 -0.85
N LEU A 177 -16.38 -6.38 -1.01
CA LEU A 177 -16.25 -5.02 -0.52
C LEU A 177 -17.19 -4.06 -1.26
N SER A 178 -17.37 -4.23 -2.57
CA SER A 178 -18.33 -3.41 -3.35
C SER A 178 -19.75 -3.62 -2.87
N VAL A 179 -20.18 -4.87 -2.67
CA VAL A 179 -21.52 -5.19 -2.15
C VAL A 179 -21.72 -4.65 -0.73
N LEU A 180 -20.73 -4.80 0.14
CA LEU A 180 -20.80 -4.28 1.50
C LEU A 180 -20.88 -2.75 1.52
N LEU A 181 -20.12 -2.07 0.67
CA LEU A 181 -20.19 -0.61 0.56
C LEU A 181 -21.58 -0.14 0.15
N GLU A 182 -22.21 -0.81 -0.82
CA GLU A 182 -23.56 -0.45 -1.28
C GLU A 182 -24.60 -0.50 -0.16
N ASN A 183 -24.47 -1.38 0.83
CA ASN A 183 -25.38 -1.48 1.95
C ASN A 183 -25.29 -0.29 2.93
N TYR A 184 -24.19 0.46 2.90
CA TYR A 184 -23.97 1.65 3.74
C TYR A 184 -24.26 2.96 3.02
N LEU A 185 -24.35 2.93 1.70
CA LEU A 185 -24.64 4.14 0.93
C LEU A 185 -26.15 4.42 0.93
N PRO A 186 -26.56 5.68 1.03
CA PRO A 186 -27.96 6.04 0.88
C PRO A 186 -28.47 5.57 -0.50
N GLU A 187 -29.69 5.06 -0.54
CA GLU A 187 -30.34 4.76 -1.81
C GLU A 187 -30.32 6.05 -2.67
N ILE A 188 -29.78 5.95 -3.87
CA ILE A 188 -29.88 7.04 -4.84
C ILE A 188 -31.36 7.13 -5.16
N GLY A 189 -32.05 8.07 -4.49
CA GLY A 189 -33.45 8.35 -4.76
C GLY A 189 -33.61 8.59 -6.24
N ASP A 190 -34.48 7.81 -6.86
CA ASP A 190 -34.93 7.96 -8.22
C ASP A 190 -35.54 9.38 -8.30
N SER A 191 -34.70 10.37 -8.68
CA SER A 191 -35.18 11.73 -8.93
C SER A 191 -36.06 11.66 -10.18
N ARG A 192 -37.36 11.46 -9.95
CA ARG A 192 -38.40 11.60 -10.94
C ARG A 192 -38.50 13.05 -11.43
#